data_0d86dd2cd38f51e06f36d965d5b4339a
#
_entry.id   0d86dd2cd38f51e06f36d965d5b4339a
#
_cell.length_a   1.000
_cell.length_b   1.000
_cell.length_c   1.000
_cell.angle_alpha   90.00
_cell.angle_beta   90.00
_cell.angle_gamma   90.00
#
_symmetry.space_group_name_H-M   'P 1'
#
loop_
_entity.id
_entity.type
_entity.pdbx_description
1 polymer ?
#
loop_
_entity_poly.entity_id
_entity_poly.type
_entity_poly.pdbx_seq_one_letter_code
_entity_poly.pdbx_strand_id
1 'polypeptide(L)'
;MHDIVLSAFSVFFSQSPSFLSYQRSMQQNKGFNNGRTLFGIDTIPTDAQIRNVLDGVNYRQLDAVFMGVMSLLRENKDLESYRVLDKQLLVCMDGTEFFTSNALSCPLCSTRTRSDGTINHYHSALTPAIVQPGNSRVIPLPPEIISPQDGHDKQDCENTAAKRWISRWGSLCNTLGVTILGDDLYSKLPVCRAMQKAGLQFILVCKPTSHPWLADWIKLCDAKKDLHERRTVVWNGRRHLTHITRWINGVPLTGDADTLQLN
;
A
#
# COMPACT_ATOMS: atom_id res chain seq x y z
N MET A 1 -4.45 28.46 7.55
CA MET A 1 -3.94 27.18 7.01
C MET A 1 -3.83 26.13 8.11
N HIS A 2 -3.15 26.39 9.22
CA HIS A 2 -2.98 25.47 10.35
C HIS A 2 -4.30 24.85 10.81
N ASP A 3 -5.30 25.66 11.22
CA ASP A 3 -6.59 25.16 11.69
C ASP A 3 -7.36 24.33 10.65
N ILE A 4 -7.18 24.65 9.35
CA ILE A 4 -7.83 23.92 8.27
C ILE A 4 -7.27 22.52 8.13
N VAL A 5 -5.94 22.37 8.12
CA VAL A 5 -5.27 21.08 8.02
C VAL A 5 -5.56 20.20 9.24
N LEU A 6 -5.45 20.78 10.45
CA LEU A 6 -5.73 20.05 11.68
C LEU A 6 -7.21 19.70 11.83
N SER A 7 -8.12 20.56 11.36
CA SER A 7 -9.56 20.23 11.31
C SER A 7 -9.83 19.10 10.33
N ALA A 8 -9.23 19.11 9.15
CA ALA A 8 -9.35 17.99 8.20
C ALA A 8 -8.82 16.68 8.80
N PHE A 9 -7.64 16.71 9.40
CA PHE A 9 -7.08 15.54 10.09
C PHE A 9 -8.02 15.02 11.18
N SER A 10 -8.54 15.91 12.04
CA SER A 10 -9.38 15.53 13.16
C SER A 10 -10.74 14.96 12.75
N VAL A 11 -11.28 15.30 11.57
CA VAL A 11 -12.47 14.66 10.99
C VAL A 11 -12.24 13.16 10.82
N PHE A 12 -11.12 12.78 10.21
CA PHE A 12 -10.78 11.37 9.98
C PHE A 12 -10.36 10.68 11.26
N PHE A 13 -9.58 11.34 12.10
CA PHE A 13 -9.16 10.80 13.41
C PHE A 13 -10.35 10.47 14.32
N SER A 14 -11.34 11.35 14.37
CA SER A 14 -12.57 11.14 15.17
C SER A 14 -13.61 10.26 14.46
N GLN A 15 -13.32 9.76 13.25
CA GLN A 15 -14.24 8.98 12.43
C GLN A 15 -15.61 9.65 12.24
N SER A 16 -15.61 10.95 12.10
CA SER A 16 -16.84 11.72 11.87
C SER A 16 -17.45 11.38 10.50
N PRO A 17 -18.77 11.22 10.39
CA PRO A 17 -19.42 10.78 9.15
C PRO A 17 -19.33 11.80 8.02
N SER A 18 -19.08 13.08 8.32
CA SER A 18 -18.88 14.14 7.33
C SER A 18 -18.21 15.37 7.95
N PHE A 19 -17.65 16.23 7.10
CA PHE A 19 -17.08 17.52 7.51
C PHE A 19 -18.12 18.40 8.21
N LEU A 20 -19.36 18.44 7.70
CA LEU A 20 -20.45 19.22 8.30
C LEU A 20 -20.85 18.69 9.68
N SER A 21 -20.96 17.38 9.84
CA SER A 21 -21.24 16.74 11.13
C SER A 21 -20.15 17.05 12.14
N TYR A 22 -18.89 16.96 11.71
CA TYR A 22 -17.73 17.31 12.52
C TYR A 22 -17.77 18.79 12.94
N GLN A 23 -17.98 19.72 12.01
CA GLN A 23 -18.08 21.15 12.30
C GLN A 23 -19.13 21.44 13.37
N ARG A 24 -20.34 20.89 13.22
CA ARG A 24 -21.42 21.04 14.19
C ARG A 24 -21.07 20.51 15.59
N SER A 25 -20.42 19.35 15.63
CA SER A 25 -19.94 18.74 16.88
C SER A 25 -18.88 19.61 17.56
N MET A 26 -17.94 20.15 16.79
CA MET A 26 -16.86 20.98 17.31
C MET A 26 -17.30 22.38 17.75
N GLN A 27 -18.42 22.89 17.23
CA GLN A 27 -18.99 24.14 17.67
C GLN A 27 -19.69 24.05 19.05
N GLN A 28 -19.95 22.85 19.56
CA GLN A 28 -20.42 22.63 20.92
C GLN A 28 -19.30 22.83 21.94
N ASN A 29 -19.61 23.25 23.16
CA ASN A 29 -18.61 23.56 24.18
C ASN A 29 -17.58 22.49 24.42
N LYS A 30 -17.98 21.22 24.51
CA LYS A 30 -17.03 20.08 24.65
C LYS A 30 -16.19 19.86 23.41
N GLY A 31 -16.82 19.95 22.23
CA GLY A 31 -16.12 19.78 20.95
C GLY A 31 -15.09 20.89 20.72
N PHE A 32 -15.43 22.12 20.99
CA PHE A 32 -14.52 23.27 20.89
C PHE A 32 -13.31 23.11 21.81
N ASN A 33 -13.53 22.72 23.05
CA ASN A 33 -12.45 22.47 24.00
C ASN A 33 -11.52 21.34 23.51
N ASN A 34 -12.08 20.22 23.02
CA ASN A 34 -11.29 19.13 22.46
C ASN A 34 -10.56 19.54 21.18
N GLY A 35 -11.17 20.32 20.31
CA GLY A 35 -10.52 20.90 19.13
C GLY A 35 -9.25 21.66 19.50
N ARG A 36 -9.35 22.51 20.52
CA ARG A 36 -8.22 23.31 20.99
C ARG A 36 -7.16 22.51 21.72
N THR A 37 -7.57 21.65 22.66
CA THR A 37 -6.61 20.94 23.55
C THR A 37 -5.96 19.72 22.91
N LEU A 38 -6.67 18.99 22.06
CA LEU A 38 -6.18 17.78 21.44
C LEU A 38 -5.54 18.03 20.06
N PHE A 39 -6.08 18.98 19.30
CA PHE A 39 -5.66 19.22 17.93
C PHE A 39 -5.04 20.59 17.71
N GLY A 40 -5.01 21.47 18.71
CA GLY A 40 -4.46 22.83 18.56
C GLY A 40 -5.23 23.70 17.59
N ILE A 41 -6.56 23.49 17.45
CA ILE A 41 -7.43 24.25 16.55
C ILE A 41 -7.99 25.45 17.31
N ASP A 42 -7.61 26.65 16.92
CA ASP A 42 -8.12 27.89 17.53
C ASP A 42 -9.45 28.33 16.92
N THR A 43 -9.59 28.19 15.61
CA THR A 43 -10.80 28.57 14.88
C THR A 43 -11.33 27.40 14.09
N ILE A 44 -12.59 26.99 14.32
CA ILE A 44 -13.20 25.87 13.62
C ILE A 44 -13.65 26.35 12.23
N PRO A 45 -13.02 25.88 11.14
CA PRO A 45 -13.37 26.28 9.79
C PRO A 45 -14.68 25.65 9.35
N THR A 46 -15.33 26.25 8.34
CA THR A 46 -16.47 25.64 7.67
C THR A 46 -16.04 24.47 6.80
N ASP A 47 -16.94 23.53 6.53
CA ASP A 47 -16.69 22.39 5.63
C ASP A 47 -16.31 22.86 4.22
N ALA A 48 -16.97 23.90 3.71
CA ALA A 48 -16.63 24.51 2.42
C ALA A 48 -15.22 25.12 2.41
N GLN A 49 -14.82 25.76 3.51
CA GLN A 49 -13.49 26.37 3.63
C GLN A 49 -12.40 25.28 3.67
N ILE A 50 -12.63 24.16 4.37
CA ILE A 50 -11.69 23.03 4.39
C ILE A 50 -11.50 22.49 2.97
N ARG A 51 -12.59 22.23 2.24
CA ARG A 51 -12.54 21.69 0.86
C ARG A 51 -11.83 22.65 -0.08
N ASN A 52 -12.25 23.91 -0.12
CA ASN A 52 -11.68 24.90 -1.05
C ASN A 52 -10.16 25.11 -0.87
N VAL A 53 -9.68 25.00 0.36
CA VAL A 53 -8.24 25.15 0.62
C VAL A 53 -7.50 23.85 0.30
N LEU A 54 -8.03 22.70 0.66
CA LEU A 54 -7.37 21.42 0.44
C LEU A 54 -7.37 20.99 -1.03
N ASP A 55 -8.36 21.38 -1.83
CA ASP A 55 -8.40 21.10 -3.27
C ASP A 55 -7.17 21.65 -4.03
N GLY A 56 -6.56 22.72 -3.53
CA GLY A 56 -5.33 23.29 -4.09
C GLY A 56 -4.03 22.66 -3.56
N VAL A 57 -4.07 21.78 -2.58
CA VAL A 57 -2.90 21.20 -1.94
C VAL A 57 -2.39 19.99 -2.71
N ASN A 58 -1.11 20.02 -3.11
CA ASN A 58 -0.47 18.84 -3.65
C ASN A 58 -0.26 17.81 -2.52
N TYR A 59 -0.88 16.63 -2.62
CA TYR A 59 -0.79 15.58 -1.61
C TYR A 59 0.64 15.16 -1.27
N ARG A 60 1.59 15.33 -2.22
CA ARG A 60 3.02 15.04 -2.00
C ARG A 60 3.68 15.93 -0.95
N GLN A 61 3.07 17.05 -0.59
CA GLN A 61 3.54 17.86 0.53
C GLN A 61 3.39 17.14 1.88
N LEU A 62 2.49 16.15 1.96
CA LEU A 62 2.31 15.30 3.13
C LEU A 62 3.43 14.26 3.30
N ASP A 63 4.25 14.02 2.28
CA ASP A 63 5.37 13.08 2.40
C ASP A 63 6.32 13.45 3.55
N ALA A 64 6.51 14.75 3.80
CA ALA A 64 7.33 15.22 4.91
C ALA A 64 6.79 14.77 6.28
N VAL A 65 5.47 14.64 6.43
CA VAL A 65 4.83 14.14 7.67
C VAL A 65 5.16 12.66 7.86
N PHE A 66 4.98 11.84 6.83
CA PHE A 66 5.34 10.41 6.88
C PHE A 66 6.82 10.22 7.19
N MET A 67 7.68 11.01 6.56
CA MET A 67 9.13 10.93 6.79
C MET A 67 9.52 11.40 8.19
N GLY A 68 8.85 12.41 8.72
CA GLY A 68 9.03 12.85 10.12
C GLY A 68 8.68 11.74 11.11
N VAL A 69 7.54 11.05 10.92
CA VAL A 69 7.16 9.90 11.73
C VAL A 69 8.20 8.77 11.62
N MET A 70 8.65 8.46 10.41
CA MET A 70 9.68 7.43 10.19
C MET A 70 11.00 7.77 10.88
N SER A 71 11.42 9.03 10.88
CA SER A 71 12.62 9.48 11.59
C SER A 71 12.49 9.27 13.11
N LEU A 72 11.37 9.68 13.69
CA LEU A 72 11.09 9.48 15.11
C LEU A 72 11.08 7.99 15.49
N LEU A 73 10.42 7.14 14.72
CA LEU A 73 10.39 5.69 14.98
C LEU A 73 11.79 5.06 14.88
N ARG A 74 12.63 5.56 13.98
CA ARG A 74 14.02 5.10 13.85
C ARG A 74 14.88 5.57 15.01
N GLU A 75 14.78 6.82 15.40
CA GLU A 75 15.52 7.41 16.53
C GLU A 75 15.18 6.71 17.85
N ASN A 76 13.91 6.41 18.08
CA ASN A 76 13.42 5.69 19.25
C ASN A 76 13.68 4.17 19.18
N LYS A 77 14.22 3.65 18.08
CA LYS A 77 14.41 2.21 17.81
C LYS A 77 13.12 1.39 17.76
N ASP A 78 11.96 2.02 17.55
CA ASP A 78 10.67 1.34 17.48
C ASP A 78 10.59 0.42 16.24
N LEU A 79 11.30 0.77 15.14
CA LEU A 79 11.39 -0.06 13.95
C LEU A 79 12.05 -1.41 14.17
N GLU A 80 12.89 -1.54 15.19
CA GLU A 80 13.60 -2.79 15.48
C GLU A 80 12.63 -3.92 15.87
N SER A 81 11.51 -3.57 16.50
CA SER A 81 10.45 -4.53 16.84
C SER A 81 9.72 -5.09 15.61
N TYR A 82 9.75 -4.39 14.48
CA TYR A 82 9.14 -4.81 13.21
C TYR A 82 10.05 -5.65 12.33
N ARG A 83 11.33 -5.79 12.69
CA ARG A 83 12.29 -6.55 11.88
C ARG A 83 12.06 -8.05 12.00
N VAL A 84 12.02 -8.71 10.85
CA VAL A 84 11.91 -10.16 10.68
C VAL A 84 12.86 -10.60 9.55
N LEU A 85 12.92 -11.88 9.22
CA LEU A 85 13.69 -12.40 8.05
C LEU A 85 15.09 -11.76 7.95
N ASP A 86 16.00 -12.16 8.82
CA ASP A 86 17.38 -11.63 8.87
C ASP A 86 17.46 -10.09 9.04
N LYS A 87 16.61 -9.57 9.90
CA LYS A 87 16.53 -8.13 10.24
C LYS A 87 15.96 -7.24 9.13
N GLN A 88 15.18 -7.78 8.21
CA GLN A 88 14.45 -6.99 7.21
C GLN A 88 13.17 -6.40 7.78
N LEU A 89 12.78 -5.23 7.27
CA LEU A 89 11.43 -4.68 7.41
C LEU A 89 10.57 -5.21 6.27
N LEU A 90 9.36 -5.66 6.56
CA LEU A 90 8.41 -6.07 5.54
C LEU A 90 7.51 -4.89 5.16
N VAL A 91 7.44 -4.56 3.88
CA VAL A 91 6.54 -3.53 3.35
C VAL A 91 5.51 -4.21 2.45
N CYS A 92 4.27 -4.24 2.90
CA CYS A 92 3.15 -4.70 2.09
C CYS A 92 2.70 -3.59 1.14
N MET A 93 2.56 -3.91 -0.15
CA MET A 93 2.02 -3.02 -1.18
C MET A 93 0.65 -3.53 -1.61
N ASP A 94 -0.34 -2.65 -1.55
CA ASP A 94 -1.69 -2.93 -2.01
C ASP A 94 -2.38 -1.66 -2.49
N GLY A 95 -3.29 -1.79 -3.46
CA GLY A 95 -4.11 -0.70 -3.96
C GLY A 95 -5.41 -0.59 -3.17
N THR A 96 -5.75 0.62 -2.73
CA THR A 96 -6.98 0.90 -1.99
C THR A 96 -7.85 1.90 -2.74
N GLU A 97 -9.09 1.54 -3.02
CA GLU A 97 -10.10 2.46 -3.53
C GLU A 97 -10.72 3.21 -2.34
N PHE A 98 -10.50 4.51 -2.27
CA PHE A 98 -10.94 5.34 -1.13
C PHE A 98 -12.15 6.23 -1.46
N PHE A 99 -12.53 6.31 -2.73
CA PHE A 99 -13.72 7.04 -3.20
C PHE A 99 -14.33 6.32 -4.38
N THR A 100 -15.66 6.20 -4.42
CA THR A 100 -16.41 5.74 -5.59
C THR A 100 -17.78 6.43 -5.64
N SER A 101 -18.19 6.85 -6.85
CA SER A 101 -19.49 7.47 -7.10
C SER A 101 -19.94 7.24 -8.54
N ASN A 102 -21.23 7.17 -8.75
CA ASN A 102 -21.86 7.21 -10.07
C ASN A 102 -22.42 8.59 -10.43
N ALA A 103 -22.41 9.52 -9.47
CA ALA A 103 -22.97 10.88 -9.62
C ALA A 103 -21.88 11.98 -9.54
N LEU A 104 -20.86 11.76 -8.74
CA LEU A 104 -19.78 12.74 -8.54
C LEU A 104 -18.53 12.31 -9.30
N SER A 105 -17.93 13.25 -10.03
CA SER A 105 -16.70 13.02 -10.79
C SER A 105 -15.80 14.25 -10.76
N CYS A 106 -14.52 14.03 -10.95
CA CYS A 106 -13.54 15.09 -11.22
C CYS A 106 -12.59 14.65 -12.36
N PRO A 107 -11.78 15.55 -12.93
CA PRO A 107 -10.84 15.21 -14.01
C PRO A 107 -9.81 14.13 -13.64
N LEU A 108 -9.55 13.93 -12.36
CA LEU A 108 -8.59 12.94 -11.87
C LEU A 108 -9.25 11.60 -11.48
N CYS A 109 -10.55 11.44 -11.67
CA CYS A 109 -11.23 10.16 -11.45
C CYS A 109 -10.80 9.13 -12.49
N SER A 110 -10.51 7.93 -12.06
CA SER A 110 -10.58 6.74 -12.92
C SER A 110 -12.04 6.32 -13.12
N THR A 111 -12.32 5.61 -14.20
CA THR A 111 -13.68 5.16 -14.53
C THR A 111 -13.73 3.67 -14.77
N ARG A 112 -14.84 3.05 -14.40
CA ARG A 112 -15.18 1.67 -14.81
C ARG A 112 -16.66 1.56 -15.14
N THR A 113 -16.98 0.82 -16.20
CA THR A 113 -18.36 0.53 -16.58
C THR A 113 -18.80 -0.76 -15.90
N ARG A 114 -19.93 -0.73 -15.21
CA ARG A 114 -20.59 -1.90 -14.61
C ARG A 114 -21.32 -2.71 -15.67
N SER A 115 -21.74 -3.91 -15.32
CA SER A 115 -22.50 -4.81 -16.20
C SER A 115 -23.87 -4.24 -16.61
N ASP A 116 -24.44 -3.34 -15.82
CA ASP A 116 -25.69 -2.61 -16.12
C ASP A 116 -25.50 -1.36 -16.98
N GLY A 117 -24.26 -1.09 -17.45
CA GLY A 117 -23.92 0.10 -18.25
C GLY A 117 -23.62 1.35 -17.42
N THR A 118 -23.81 1.32 -16.10
CA THR A 118 -23.52 2.47 -15.22
C THR A 118 -22.03 2.75 -15.17
N ILE A 119 -21.64 4.02 -15.32
CA ILE A 119 -20.24 4.46 -15.16
C ILE A 119 -19.99 4.82 -13.71
N ASN A 120 -19.03 4.16 -13.12
CA ASN A 120 -18.50 4.53 -11.80
C ASN A 120 -17.22 5.33 -11.96
N HIS A 121 -17.17 6.46 -11.25
CA HIS A 121 -15.97 7.25 -11.04
C HIS A 121 -15.35 6.88 -9.70
N TYR A 122 -14.05 6.68 -9.66
CA TYR A 122 -13.38 6.28 -8.43
C TYR A 122 -11.97 6.88 -8.31
N HIS A 123 -11.50 6.98 -7.07
CA HIS A 123 -10.12 7.29 -6.75
C HIS A 123 -9.50 6.13 -5.99
N SER A 124 -8.28 5.81 -6.33
CA SER A 124 -7.49 4.79 -5.65
C SER A 124 -6.06 5.27 -5.42
N ALA A 125 -5.40 4.63 -4.49
CA ALA A 125 -4.00 4.87 -4.17
C ALA A 125 -3.31 3.55 -3.84
N LEU A 126 -2.04 3.45 -4.20
CA LEU A 126 -1.15 2.48 -3.61
C LEU A 126 -0.84 2.92 -2.19
N THR A 127 -1.06 2.05 -1.21
CA THR A 127 -0.93 2.34 0.23
C THR A 127 0.11 1.42 0.88
N PRO A 128 1.41 1.64 0.67
CA PRO A 128 2.44 0.82 1.27
C PRO A 128 2.49 0.99 2.78
N ALA A 129 2.70 -0.10 3.51
CA ALA A 129 2.82 -0.07 4.96
C ALA A 129 3.85 -1.08 5.46
N ILE A 130 4.62 -0.70 6.49
CA ILE A 130 5.46 -1.64 7.22
C ILE A 130 4.56 -2.52 8.07
N VAL A 131 4.73 -3.82 7.94
CA VAL A 131 3.94 -4.86 8.63
C VAL A 131 4.85 -5.83 9.37
N GLN A 132 4.28 -6.51 10.37
CA GLN A 132 4.95 -7.59 11.09
C GLN A 132 3.97 -8.75 11.27
N PRO A 133 4.37 -9.99 10.99
CA PRO A 133 3.53 -11.16 11.23
C PRO A 133 3.09 -11.24 12.70
N GLY A 134 1.78 -11.43 12.92
CA GLY A 134 1.19 -11.51 14.26
C GLY A 134 0.95 -10.17 14.96
N ASN A 135 1.33 -9.04 14.35
CA ASN A 135 1.06 -7.70 14.87
C ASN A 135 -0.07 -7.04 14.05
N SER A 136 -1.09 -6.54 14.73
CA SER A 136 -2.19 -5.81 14.09
C SER A 136 -1.86 -4.35 13.80
N ARG A 137 -0.78 -3.82 14.36
CA ARG A 137 -0.33 -2.44 14.12
C ARG A 137 0.53 -2.39 12.87
N VAL A 138 0.30 -1.40 12.03
CA VAL A 138 1.07 -1.15 10.80
C VAL A 138 1.60 0.27 10.83
N ILE A 139 2.71 0.51 10.11
CA ILE A 139 3.29 1.85 9.98
C ILE A 139 3.09 2.26 8.52
N PRO A 140 2.20 3.22 8.23
CA PRO A 140 1.95 3.66 6.87
C PRO A 140 3.15 4.41 6.32
N LEU A 141 3.44 4.19 5.02
CA LEU A 141 4.42 4.92 4.23
C LEU A 141 3.70 5.90 3.29
N PRO A 142 4.41 6.87 2.69
CA PRO A 142 3.79 7.79 1.75
C PRO A 142 3.01 7.06 0.66
N PRO A 143 1.73 7.39 0.44
CA PRO A 143 0.93 6.76 -0.61
C PRO A 143 1.33 7.27 -2.00
N GLU A 144 0.97 6.51 -3.04
CA GLU A 144 1.06 6.95 -4.43
C GLU A 144 -0.34 6.94 -5.05
N ILE A 145 -0.85 8.11 -5.44
CA ILE A 145 -2.18 8.23 -6.03
C ILE A 145 -2.19 7.62 -7.43
N ILE A 146 -3.22 6.83 -7.70
CA ILE A 146 -3.50 6.24 -9.00
C ILE A 146 -4.53 7.14 -9.68
N SER A 147 -4.07 7.91 -10.66
CA SER A 147 -4.91 8.85 -11.39
C SER A 147 -4.56 8.82 -12.87
N PRO A 148 -5.50 9.17 -13.78
CA PRO A 148 -5.22 9.32 -15.20
C PRO A 148 -4.01 10.24 -15.38
N GLN A 149 -3.07 9.83 -16.25
CA GLN A 149 -1.89 10.64 -16.56
C GLN A 149 -2.18 11.47 -17.80
N ASP A 150 -1.79 12.74 -17.77
CA ASP A 150 -1.96 13.63 -18.92
C ASP A 150 -1.28 13.07 -20.18
N GLY A 151 -2.01 13.05 -21.30
CA GLY A 151 -1.51 12.62 -22.60
C GLY A 151 -1.47 11.10 -22.82
N HIS A 152 -2.01 10.30 -21.92
CA HIS A 152 -2.14 8.85 -22.09
C HIS A 152 -3.60 8.42 -22.28
N ASP A 153 -3.87 7.63 -23.34
CA ASP A 153 -5.18 7.05 -23.61
C ASP A 153 -5.60 5.97 -22.59
N LYS A 154 -4.65 5.43 -21.84
CA LYS A 154 -4.90 4.41 -20.82
C LYS A 154 -4.96 5.03 -19.43
N GLN A 155 -5.94 4.58 -18.67
CA GLN A 155 -5.98 4.88 -17.24
C GLN A 155 -4.72 4.37 -16.57
N ASP A 156 -4.26 5.09 -15.56
CA ASP A 156 -3.18 4.65 -14.69
C ASP A 156 -3.57 3.35 -13.96
N CYS A 157 -2.59 2.58 -13.54
CA CYS A 157 -2.81 1.32 -12.84
C CYS A 157 -1.84 1.16 -11.68
N GLU A 158 -2.17 0.23 -10.78
CA GLU A 158 -1.37 -0.06 -9.59
C GLU A 158 0.09 -0.41 -9.93
N ASN A 159 0.34 -1.14 -11.00
CA ASN A 159 1.70 -1.47 -11.43
C ASN A 159 2.52 -0.24 -11.83
N THR A 160 1.89 0.74 -12.46
CA THR A 160 2.53 2.00 -12.83
C THR A 160 2.78 2.84 -11.58
N ALA A 161 1.80 2.93 -10.68
CA ALA A 161 1.95 3.58 -9.39
C ALA A 161 3.04 2.92 -8.53
N ALA A 162 3.10 1.59 -8.49
CA ALA A 162 4.15 0.86 -7.80
C ALA A 162 5.55 1.20 -8.34
N LYS A 163 5.74 1.26 -9.65
CA LYS A 163 7.00 1.67 -10.26
C LYS A 163 7.39 3.11 -9.92
N ARG A 164 6.43 4.07 -9.90
CA ARG A 164 6.67 5.45 -9.47
C ARG A 164 7.08 5.49 -8.00
N TRP A 165 6.38 4.76 -7.15
CA TRP A 165 6.70 4.67 -5.72
C TRP A 165 8.08 4.09 -5.48
N ILE A 166 8.43 2.97 -6.13
CA ILE A 166 9.75 2.33 -6.06
C ILE A 166 10.84 3.29 -6.55
N SER A 167 10.61 4.00 -7.66
CA SER A 167 11.56 4.99 -8.17
C SER A 167 11.85 6.11 -7.17
N ARG A 168 10.86 6.48 -6.38
CA ARG A 168 10.95 7.58 -5.41
C ARG A 168 11.52 7.15 -4.07
N TRP A 169 11.09 6.00 -3.56
CA TRP A 169 11.37 5.55 -2.19
C TRP A 169 12.31 4.33 -2.13
N GLY A 170 12.60 3.71 -3.27
CA GLY A 170 13.36 2.46 -3.31
C GLY A 170 14.75 2.58 -2.69
N SER A 171 15.46 3.67 -2.90
CA SER A 171 16.78 3.89 -2.28
C SER A 171 16.72 3.94 -0.75
N LEU A 172 15.71 4.64 -0.20
CA LEU A 172 15.49 4.67 1.24
C LEU A 172 15.13 3.28 1.78
N CYS A 173 14.22 2.58 1.09
CA CYS A 173 13.82 1.23 1.45
C CYS A 173 15.02 0.26 1.44
N ASN A 174 15.90 0.36 0.45
CA ASN A 174 17.13 -0.43 0.41
C ASN A 174 18.03 -0.13 1.61
N THR A 175 18.25 1.15 1.94
CA THR A 175 19.04 1.56 3.11
C THR A 175 18.45 1.04 4.43
N LEU A 176 17.13 0.94 4.53
CA LEU A 176 16.43 0.43 5.71
C LEU A 176 16.40 -1.11 5.78
N GLY A 177 16.82 -1.80 4.73
CA GLY A 177 16.72 -3.25 4.63
C GLY A 177 15.26 -3.70 4.51
N VAL A 178 14.57 -3.28 3.44
CA VAL A 178 13.16 -3.61 3.20
C VAL A 178 13.03 -4.78 2.25
N THR A 179 12.12 -5.70 2.57
CA THR A 179 11.57 -6.70 1.66
C THR A 179 10.14 -6.33 1.31
N ILE A 180 9.85 -6.18 0.01
CA ILE A 180 8.50 -5.86 -0.47
C ILE A 180 7.64 -7.12 -0.50
N LEU A 181 6.43 -7.02 0.04
CA LEU A 181 5.38 -8.03 -0.07
C LEU A 181 4.32 -7.52 -1.04
N GLY A 182 3.89 -8.38 -1.96
CA GLY A 182 2.83 -8.04 -2.90
C GLY A 182 2.04 -9.25 -3.35
N ASP A 183 0.85 -8.99 -3.85
CA ASP A 183 0.02 -10.00 -4.47
C ASP A 183 0.48 -10.31 -5.91
N ASP A 184 -0.29 -11.12 -6.60
CA ASP A 184 -0.04 -11.55 -7.98
C ASP A 184 0.00 -10.38 -9.00
N LEU A 185 -0.61 -9.26 -8.69
CA LEU A 185 -0.61 -8.08 -9.57
C LEU A 185 0.81 -7.50 -9.71
N TYR A 186 1.58 -7.49 -8.63
CA TYR A 186 2.95 -6.95 -8.58
C TYR A 186 4.01 -7.91 -9.07
N SER A 187 3.69 -9.19 -9.29
CA SER A 187 4.63 -10.22 -9.74
C SER A 187 4.97 -10.17 -11.23
N LYS A 188 4.60 -9.09 -11.92
CA LYS A 188 4.92 -8.87 -13.33
C LYS A 188 6.36 -8.42 -13.52
N LEU A 189 7.02 -8.96 -14.54
CA LEU A 189 8.44 -8.72 -14.84
C LEU A 189 8.88 -7.23 -14.76
N PRO A 190 8.13 -6.25 -15.30
CA PRO A 190 8.52 -4.84 -15.21
C PRO A 190 8.56 -4.28 -13.78
N VAL A 191 7.70 -4.76 -12.88
CA VAL A 191 7.67 -4.35 -11.48
C VAL A 191 8.81 -5.02 -10.72
N CYS A 192 9.00 -6.33 -10.92
CA CYS A 192 10.13 -7.08 -10.33
C CYS A 192 11.48 -6.45 -10.72
N ARG A 193 11.66 -6.07 -11.99
CA ARG A 193 12.86 -5.36 -12.44
C ARG A 193 13.06 -4.00 -11.79
N ALA A 194 11.97 -3.26 -11.55
CA ALA A 194 12.04 -1.99 -10.84
C ALA A 194 12.51 -2.18 -9.39
N MET A 195 12.00 -3.20 -8.69
CA MET A 195 12.46 -3.57 -7.35
C MET A 195 13.93 -3.99 -7.35
N GLN A 196 14.33 -4.87 -8.27
CA GLN A 196 15.71 -5.34 -8.40
C GLN A 196 16.68 -4.18 -8.68
N LYS A 197 16.32 -3.27 -9.60
CA LYS A 197 17.13 -2.08 -9.91
C LYS A 197 17.29 -1.16 -8.71
N ALA A 198 16.29 -1.10 -7.83
CA ALA A 198 16.36 -0.36 -6.57
C ALA A 198 17.10 -1.11 -5.45
N GLY A 199 17.60 -2.33 -5.70
CA GLY A 199 18.28 -3.16 -4.71
C GLY A 199 17.35 -3.76 -3.66
N LEU A 200 16.05 -3.85 -3.94
CA LEU A 200 15.03 -4.36 -3.01
C LEU A 200 14.85 -5.86 -3.16
N GLN A 201 14.71 -6.54 -2.03
CA GLN A 201 14.19 -7.90 -1.98
C GLN A 201 12.67 -7.88 -2.04
N PHE A 202 12.07 -8.97 -2.52
CA PHE A 202 10.62 -9.07 -2.60
C PHE A 202 10.12 -10.51 -2.45
N ILE A 203 8.92 -10.65 -1.91
CA ILE A 203 8.15 -11.90 -1.80
C ILE A 203 6.78 -11.61 -2.42
N LEU A 204 6.51 -12.23 -3.56
CA LEU A 204 5.29 -11.96 -4.34
C LEU A 204 4.52 -13.25 -4.57
N VAL A 205 3.21 -13.13 -4.56
CA VAL A 205 2.33 -14.24 -4.95
C VAL A 205 2.36 -14.37 -6.48
N CYS A 206 2.54 -15.59 -6.98
CA CYS A 206 2.44 -15.92 -8.40
C CYS A 206 1.32 -16.95 -8.60
N LYS A 207 0.17 -16.54 -9.10
CA LYS A 207 -0.93 -17.45 -9.40
C LYS A 207 -0.65 -18.21 -10.69
N PRO A 208 -0.96 -19.52 -10.77
CA PRO A 208 -0.75 -20.31 -11.99
C PRO A 208 -1.46 -19.74 -13.23
N THR A 209 -2.61 -19.08 -13.03
CA THR A 209 -3.40 -18.47 -14.10
C THR A 209 -2.75 -17.26 -14.75
N SER A 210 -1.98 -16.50 -13.99
CA SER A 210 -1.26 -15.30 -14.46
C SER A 210 0.21 -15.56 -14.79
N HIS A 211 0.75 -16.70 -14.34
CA HIS A 211 2.11 -17.16 -14.58
C HIS A 211 2.15 -18.61 -15.10
N PRO A 212 1.52 -18.90 -16.27
CA PRO A 212 1.42 -20.29 -16.79
C PRO A 212 2.80 -20.91 -17.03
N TRP A 213 3.75 -20.14 -17.56
CA TRP A 213 5.12 -20.61 -17.75
C TRP A 213 5.78 -21.09 -16.46
N LEU A 214 5.73 -20.27 -15.41
CA LEU A 214 6.28 -20.60 -14.09
C LEU A 214 5.60 -21.84 -13.50
N ALA A 215 4.27 -21.92 -13.65
CA ALA A 215 3.50 -23.07 -13.16
C ALA A 215 3.88 -24.37 -13.87
N ASP A 216 4.10 -24.33 -15.18
CA ASP A 216 4.52 -25.52 -15.96
C ASP A 216 5.97 -25.90 -15.67
N TRP A 217 6.84 -24.92 -15.46
CA TRP A 217 8.21 -25.17 -15.00
C TRP A 217 8.25 -25.89 -13.64
N ILE A 218 7.46 -25.43 -12.67
CA ILE A 218 7.36 -26.04 -11.35
C ILE A 218 6.86 -27.48 -11.46
N LYS A 219 5.83 -27.75 -12.29
CA LYS A 219 5.36 -29.13 -12.55
C LYS A 219 6.44 -30.03 -13.11
N LEU A 220 7.25 -29.52 -14.04
CA LEU A 220 8.37 -30.25 -14.60
C LEU A 220 9.42 -30.60 -13.54
N CYS A 221 9.77 -29.65 -12.68
CA CYS A 221 10.70 -29.88 -11.56
C CYS A 221 10.14 -30.87 -10.54
N ASP A 222 8.82 -30.82 -10.24
CA ASP A 222 8.17 -31.80 -9.36
C ASP A 222 8.25 -33.21 -9.95
N ALA A 223 7.98 -33.36 -11.24
CA ALA A 223 8.11 -34.65 -11.95
C ALA A 223 9.55 -35.20 -11.93
N LYS A 224 10.55 -34.34 -11.97
CA LYS A 224 11.97 -34.71 -11.84
C LYS A 224 12.46 -34.93 -10.41
N LYS A 225 11.61 -34.64 -9.41
CA LYS A 225 11.93 -34.65 -7.96
C LYS A 225 13.04 -33.66 -7.56
N ASP A 226 13.10 -32.51 -8.27
CA ASP A 226 14.06 -31.43 -8.00
C ASP A 226 13.56 -30.44 -6.94
N LEU A 227 12.31 -30.60 -6.46
CA LEU A 227 11.75 -29.76 -5.40
C LEU A 227 12.25 -30.18 -4.03
N HIS A 228 12.67 -29.22 -3.23
CA HIS A 228 12.87 -29.41 -1.81
C HIS A 228 11.52 -29.46 -1.10
N GLU A 229 11.39 -30.29 -0.06
CA GLU A 229 10.17 -30.42 0.73
C GLU A 229 10.47 -30.41 2.22
N ARG A 230 9.66 -29.66 2.98
CA ARG A 230 9.65 -29.69 4.43
C ARG A 230 8.22 -29.96 4.93
N ARG A 231 8.09 -30.93 5.83
CA ARG A 231 6.82 -31.23 6.51
C ARG A 231 6.89 -30.78 7.96
N THR A 232 5.87 -30.05 8.40
CA THR A 232 5.74 -29.61 9.79
C THR A 232 4.34 -29.99 10.29
N VAL A 233 4.28 -30.66 11.44
CA VAL A 233 3.00 -31.03 12.07
C VAL A 233 2.73 -30.06 13.22
N VAL A 234 1.58 -29.41 13.20
CA VAL A 234 1.15 -28.45 14.21
C VAL A 234 -0.20 -28.89 14.78
N TRP A 235 -0.33 -28.85 16.11
CA TRP A 235 -1.60 -29.06 16.78
C TRP A 235 -2.43 -27.77 16.78
N ASN A 236 -3.65 -27.79 16.24
CA ASN A 236 -4.51 -26.60 16.17
C ASN A 236 -5.54 -26.53 17.32
N GLY A 237 -5.35 -27.29 18.40
CA GLY A 237 -6.30 -27.41 19.52
C GLY A 237 -7.36 -28.52 19.33
N ARG A 238 -7.52 -29.06 18.11
CA ARG A 238 -8.53 -30.06 17.78
C ARG A 238 -7.98 -31.26 17.03
N ARG A 239 -7.00 -31.04 16.14
CA ARG A 239 -6.36 -32.09 15.33
C ARG A 239 -4.97 -31.69 14.94
N HIS A 240 -4.14 -32.66 14.58
CA HIS A 240 -2.86 -32.41 13.93
C HIS A 240 -3.07 -31.94 12.49
N LEU A 241 -2.45 -30.83 12.13
CA LEU A 241 -2.38 -30.30 10.76
C LEU A 241 -0.96 -30.51 10.24
N THR A 242 -0.84 -31.13 9.07
CA THR A 242 0.43 -31.28 8.40
C THR A 242 0.57 -30.15 7.37
N HIS A 243 1.55 -29.27 7.56
CA HIS A 243 1.94 -28.26 6.60
C HIS A 243 3.08 -28.81 5.75
N ILE A 244 2.90 -28.79 4.44
CA ILE A 244 3.91 -29.20 3.48
C ILE A 244 4.36 -27.93 2.75
N THR A 245 5.64 -27.57 2.90
CA THR A 245 6.26 -26.46 2.21
C THR A 245 7.20 -27.03 1.17
N ARG A 246 7.07 -26.62 -0.09
CA ARG A 246 7.95 -27.01 -1.20
C ARG A 246 8.59 -25.75 -1.78
N TRP A 247 9.84 -25.86 -2.18
CA TRP A 247 10.56 -24.75 -2.77
C TRP A 247 11.62 -25.24 -3.76
N ILE A 248 12.03 -24.36 -4.63
CA ILE A 248 13.12 -24.52 -5.57
C ILE A 248 13.70 -23.14 -5.85
N ASN A 249 15.00 -23.08 -6.06
CA ASN A 249 15.74 -21.86 -6.37
C ASN A 249 16.11 -21.82 -7.85
N GLY A 250 16.39 -20.61 -8.37
CA GLY A 250 16.86 -20.44 -9.74
C GLY A 250 15.78 -20.72 -10.79
N VAL A 251 14.52 -20.40 -10.50
CA VAL A 251 13.40 -20.62 -11.43
C VAL A 251 13.18 -19.37 -12.29
N PRO A 252 13.10 -19.49 -13.62
CA PRO A 252 12.83 -18.37 -14.49
C PRO A 252 11.37 -17.89 -14.35
N LEU A 253 11.17 -16.58 -14.18
CA LEU A 253 9.83 -16.00 -14.07
C LEU A 253 9.02 -16.12 -15.37
N THR A 254 9.68 -15.98 -16.51
CA THR A 254 9.10 -16.09 -17.86
C THR A 254 9.95 -16.97 -18.75
N GLY A 255 9.44 -17.36 -19.93
CA GLY A 255 10.18 -18.12 -20.94
C GLY A 255 11.19 -17.31 -21.77
N ASP A 256 11.31 -16.01 -21.51
CA ASP A 256 12.20 -15.12 -22.26
C ASP A 256 13.67 -15.31 -21.85
N ALA A 257 14.59 -15.09 -22.78
CA ALA A 257 16.03 -15.21 -22.51
C ALA A 257 16.55 -14.24 -21.44
N ASP A 258 15.89 -13.09 -21.31
CA ASP A 258 16.21 -12.03 -20.32
C ASP A 258 15.25 -12.05 -19.13
N THR A 259 14.94 -13.23 -18.62
CA THR A 259 14.03 -13.40 -17.47
C THR A 259 14.77 -13.24 -16.13
N LEU A 260 14.01 -12.90 -15.07
CA LEU A 260 14.51 -12.95 -13.71
C LEU A 260 14.56 -14.38 -13.21
N GLN A 261 15.63 -14.70 -12.48
CA GLN A 261 15.74 -15.94 -11.71
C GLN A 261 15.17 -15.68 -10.30
N LEU A 262 14.23 -16.54 -9.90
CA LEU A 262 13.55 -16.47 -8.60
C LEU A 262 14.11 -17.53 -7.65
N ASN A 263 14.14 -17.20 -6.38
CA ASN A 263 14.50 -18.11 -5.30
C ASN A 263 13.32 -18.34 -4.36
#